data_224823ce2c6a86526b0032b507cf7792
#
_entry.id   224823ce2c6a86526b0032b507cf7792
#
_cell.length_a   1.000
_cell.length_b   1.000
_cell.length_c   1.000
_cell.angle_alpha   90.00
_cell.angle_beta   90.00
_cell.angle_gamma   90.00
#
_symmetry.space_group_name_H-M   'P 1'
#
loop_
_entity.id
_entity.type
_entity.pdbx_description
1 polymer ?
#
loop_
_entity_poly.entity_id
_entity_poly.type
_entity_poly.pdbx_seq_one_letter_code
_entity_poly.pdbx_strand_id
1 'polypeptide(L)'
;MAYDGVIDDVRRAIELEKPRRMPVFACSEECDVRWYGKYTYEEVCSDGEKIAEVWIATIEEFDYDWAWLQVDDCFEFEPLGVGTHGEGNILRATRDYLPATRETLQNLRMPDPRVDGRMPEKLKAIRLVKERFGDTVLIEGSCAGPYSSVALLFGLEETMMLTATDPGLLEEACEFFVDLQTRYIEAQLDAGAHAIWLGDCNSFSGFLSLDQYRKFAFPSCKKLVEKAQAAGAIVHLMNSEIKLDYLLVEAELGVDIVNCGPGADIAAAREGFT
;
A
#
# COMPACT_ATOMS: atom_id res chain seq x y z
N MET A 1 -21.23 7.28 11.25
CA MET A 1 -20.56 7.36 12.57
C MET A 1 -19.80 6.08 12.83
N ALA A 2 -18.52 6.21 13.20
CA ALA A 2 -17.72 5.11 13.66
C ALA A 2 -18.52 4.23 14.64
N TYR A 3 -18.44 2.90 14.57
CA TYR A 3 -19.27 2.00 15.39
C TYR A 3 -18.46 0.84 15.97
N ASP A 4 -18.85 0.42 17.15
CA ASP A 4 -18.24 -0.74 17.81
C ASP A 4 -18.51 -2.02 17.00
N GLY A 5 -17.43 -2.69 16.57
CA GLY A 5 -17.51 -3.94 15.84
C GLY A 5 -17.23 -3.82 14.33
N VAL A 6 -16.74 -2.69 13.84
CA VAL A 6 -16.32 -2.53 12.43
C VAL A 6 -15.25 -3.56 12.05
N ILE A 7 -14.27 -3.79 12.93
CA ILE A 7 -13.18 -4.76 12.70
C ILE A 7 -13.74 -6.19 12.63
N ASP A 8 -14.71 -6.53 13.48
CA ASP A 8 -15.37 -7.84 13.43
C ASP A 8 -16.17 -8.01 12.14
N ASP A 9 -16.83 -6.94 11.65
CA ASP A 9 -17.58 -7.00 10.40
C ASP A 9 -16.67 -7.13 9.19
N VAL A 10 -15.48 -6.48 9.20
CA VAL A 10 -14.45 -6.69 8.17
C VAL A 10 -13.93 -8.14 8.21
N ARG A 11 -13.59 -8.67 9.40
CA ARG A 11 -13.13 -10.06 9.53
C ARG A 11 -14.17 -11.07 9.05
N ARG A 12 -15.44 -10.88 9.38
CA ARG A 12 -16.54 -11.70 8.87
C ARG A 12 -16.62 -11.67 7.34
N ALA A 13 -16.47 -10.48 6.74
CA ALA A 13 -16.45 -10.35 5.29
C ALA A 13 -15.26 -11.11 4.66
N ILE A 14 -14.08 -11.05 5.27
CA ILE A 14 -12.88 -11.82 4.87
C ILE A 14 -13.14 -13.33 4.96
N GLU A 15 -13.82 -13.79 6.01
CA GLU A 15 -14.21 -15.19 6.22
C GLU A 15 -15.43 -15.60 5.37
N LEU A 16 -15.87 -14.76 4.43
CA LEU A 16 -17.06 -14.94 3.58
C LEU A 16 -18.37 -15.10 4.38
N GLU A 17 -18.37 -14.68 5.63
CA GLU A 17 -19.56 -14.60 6.46
C GLU A 17 -20.31 -13.29 6.21
N LYS A 18 -21.61 -13.26 6.52
CA LYS A 18 -22.40 -12.05 6.41
C LYS A 18 -22.08 -11.10 7.57
N PRO A 19 -21.50 -9.91 7.34
CA PRO A 19 -21.33 -8.89 8.36
C PRO A 19 -22.68 -8.35 8.84
N ARG A 20 -22.72 -7.77 10.02
CA ARG A 20 -23.91 -7.08 10.54
C ARG A 20 -24.23 -5.85 9.71
N ARG A 21 -23.19 -5.10 9.36
CA ARG A 21 -23.18 -3.96 8.45
C ARG A 21 -22.06 -4.15 7.43
N MET A 22 -22.33 -3.85 6.15
CA MET A 22 -21.26 -3.82 5.14
C MET A 22 -20.35 -2.64 5.43
N PRO A 23 -19.03 -2.85 5.69
CA PRO A 23 -18.09 -1.75 5.92
C PRO A 23 -17.95 -0.86 4.68
N VAL A 24 -17.88 0.45 4.91
CA VAL A 24 -17.70 1.45 3.84
C VAL A 24 -16.25 1.92 3.83
N PHE A 25 -15.59 1.63 2.71
CA PHE A 25 -14.23 2.04 2.40
C PHE A 25 -14.22 3.08 1.27
N ALA A 26 -13.38 4.09 1.40
CA ALA A 26 -13.18 5.10 0.37
C ALA A 26 -11.69 5.26 0.06
N CYS A 27 -11.32 5.09 -1.22
CA CYS A 27 -10.02 5.49 -1.77
C CYS A 27 -10.10 6.97 -2.16
N SER A 28 -9.95 7.88 -1.21
CA SER A 28 -10.25 9.29 -1.42
C SER A 28 -9.02 10.20 -1.51
N GLU A 29 -7.89 9.81 -0.89
CA GLU A 29 -6.56 10.46 -1.02
C GLU A 29 -6.65 12.02 -1.10
N GLU A 30 -6.24 12.57 -2.26
CA GLU A 30 -6.26 14.02 -2.46
C GLU A 30 -7.67 14.63 -2.46
N CYS A 31 -8.72 13.84 -2.66
CA CYS A 31 -10.10 14.33 -2.56
C CYS A 31 -10.41 14.81 -1.14
N ASP A 32 -9.92 14.10 -0.12
CA ASP A 32 -10.12 14.47 1.29
C ASP A 32 -9.41 15.78 1.61
N VAL A 33 -8.16 15.95 1.12
CA VAL A 33 -7.41 17.20 1.29
C VAL A 33 -8.11 18.38 0.62
N ARG A 34 -8.61 18.18 -0.61
CA ARG A 34 -9.35 19.21 -1.36
C ARG A 34 -10.67 19.57 -0.72
N TRP A 35 -11.40 18.57 -0.22
CA TRP A 35 -12.65 18.79 0.49
C TRP A 35 -12.42 19.59 1.77
N TYR A 36 -11.41 19.21 2.56
CA TYR A 36 -11.07 19.90 3.80
C TYR A 36 -10.66 21.36 3.56
N GLY A 37 -9.90 21.63 2.52
CA GLY A 37 -9.63 22.97 1.97
C GLY A 37 -8.80 23.91 2.83
N LYS A 38 -8.28 23.45 3.98
CA LYS A 38 -7.47 24.28 4.90
C LYS A 38 -5.98 24.28 4.54
N TYR A 39 -5.49 23.17 3.96
CA TYR A 39 -4.10 22.92 3.63
C TYR A 39 -3.94 22.59 2.16
N THR A 40 -2.75 22.83 1.61
CA THR A 40 -2.34 22.22 0.34
C THR A 40 -2.01 20.75 0.55
N TYR A 41 -2.03 19.99 -0.54
CA TYR A 41 -1.63 18.57 -0.51
C TYR A 41 -0.17 18.41 -0.03
N GLU A 42 0.75 19.28 -0.50
CA GLU A 42 2.15 19.30 -0.09
C GLU A 42 2.34 19.49 1.43
N GLU A 43 1.53 20.39 2.02
CA GLU A 43 1.55 20.60 3.48
C GLU A 43 1.06 19.39 4.25
N VAL A 44 0.02 18.72 3.75
CA VAL A 44 -0.53 17.50 4.39
C VAL A 44 0.46 16.36 4.30
N CYS A 45 1.03 16.09 3.11
CA CYS A 45 1.99 14.99 2.91
C CYS A 45 3.23 15.04 3.81
N SER A 46 3.53 16.21 4.38
CA SER A 46 4.77 16.45 5.12
C SER A 46 4.59 16.57 6.64
N ASP A 47 3.35 16.42 7.15
CA ASP A 47 3.02 16.69 8.55
C ASP A 47 1.96 15.71 9.08
N GLY A 48 2.36 14.83 9.98
CA GLY A 48 1.48 13.81 10.55
C GLY A 48 0.28 14.34 11.32
N GLU A 49 0.36 15.55 11.89
CA GLU A 49 -0.80 16.21 12.53
C GLU A 49 -1.82 16.64 11.48
N LYS A 50 -1.36 17.23 10.38
CA LYS A 50 -2.24 17.65 9.29
C LYS A 50 -2.85 16.45 8.58
N ILE A 51 -2.09 15.37 8.35
CA ILE A 51 -2.64 14.11 7.84
C ILE A 51 -3.78 13.65 8.76
N ALA A 52 -3.53 13.53 10.06
CA ALA A 52 -4.54 13.07 11.01
C ALA A 52 -5.77 14.02 11.05
N GLU A 53 -5.55 15.34 11.07
CA GLU A 53 -6.63 16.34 11.09
C GLU A 53 -7.57 16.19 9.88
N VAL A 54 -7.01 16.01 8.67
CA VAL A 54 -7.81 15.82 7.45
C VAL A 54 -8.59 14.53 7.50
N TRP A 55 -7.92 13.39 7.78
CA TRP A 55 -8.59 12.08 7.81
C TRP A 55 -9.63 11.96 8.91
N ILE A 56 -9.38 12.51 10.10
CA ILE A 56 -10.38 12.56 11.17
C ILE A 56 -11.61 13.35 10.72
N ALA A 57 -11.42 14.53 10.11
CA ALA A 57 -12.52 15.36 9.66
C ALA A 57 -13.36 14.68 8.56
N THR A 58 -12.74 14.01 7.60
CA THR A 58 -13.45 13.33 6.51
C THR A 58 -14.18 12.07 6.99
N ILE A 59 -13.59 11.30 7.89
CA ILE A 59 -14.26 10.15 8.52
C ILE A 59 -15.51 10.60 9.28
N GLU A 60 -15.43 11.70 10.03
CA GLU A 60 -16.56 12.25 10.80
C GLU A 60 -17.65 12.81 9.90
N GLU A 61 -17.30 13.43 8.77
CA GLU A 61 -18.28 14.03 7.85
C GLU A 61 -18.94 12.98 6.96
N PHE A 62 -18.15 12.07 6.38
CA PHE A 62 -18.65 11.12 5.38
C PHE A 62 -19.04 9.76 5.95
N ASP A 63 -18.86 9.55 7.24
CA ASP A 63 -19.18 8.31 7.95
C ASP A 63 -18.45 7.08 7.39
N TYR A 64 -17.15 7.25 7.07
CA TYR A 64 -16.32 6.14 6.64
C TYR A 64 -16.08 5.18 7.80
N ASP A 65 -16.16 3.89 7.52
CA ASP A 65 -15.82 2.82 8.47
C ASP A 65 -14.32 2.51 8.49
N TRP A 66 -13.57 3.15 7.59
CA TRP A 66 -12.19 2.82 7.26
C TRP A 66 -11.34 4.08 7.09
N ALA A 67 -10.24 4.14 7.81
CA ALA A 67 -9.24 5.19 7.69
C ALA A 67 -8.09 4.68 6.80
N TRP A 68 -8.13 4.96 5.51
CA TRP A 68 -7.06 4.59 4.58
C TRP A 68 -5.98 5.68 4.55
N LEU A 69 -4.86 5.43 5.23
CA LEU A 69 -3.77 6.39 5.39
C LEU A 69 -2.72 6.26 4.27
N GLN A 70 -3.19 6.18 3.03
CA GLN A 70 -2.37 6.36 1.84
C GLN A 70 -2.34 7.84 1.49
N VAL A 71 -1.19 8.48 1.67
CA VAL A 71 -1.01 9.92 1.43
C VAL A 71 -0.29 10.16 0.11
N ASP A 72 0.78 9.41 -0.16
CA ASP A 72 1.49 9.34 -1.43
C ASP A 72 2.39 8.11 -1.48
N ASP A 73 2.94 7.80 -2.65
CA ASP A 73 3.79 6.63 -2.91
C ASP A 73 5.30 6.92 -2.74
N CYS A 74 5.68 7.97 -1.99
CA CYS A 74 7.07 8.41 -1.95
C CYS A 74 7.77 8.19 -0.60
N PHE A 75 7.02 7.88 0.46
CA PHE A 75 7.52 7.80 1.84
C PHE A 75 8.73 6.87 1.97
N GLU A 76 8.72 5.72 1.31
CA GLU A 76 9.77 4.70 1.39
C GLU A 76 10.97 5.02 0.47
N PHE A 77 10.74 5.79 -0.61
CA PHE A 77 11.73 5.98 -1.68
C PHE A 77 12.60 7.23 -1.49
N GLU A 78 12.07 8.28 -0.88
CA GLU A 78 12.83 9.49 -0.56
C GLU A 78 14.09 9.21 0.29
N PRO A 79 14.03 8.38 1.37
CA PRO A 79 15.22 8.05 2.13
C PRO A 79 16.26 7.22 1.36
N LEU A 80 15.86 6.59 0.24
CA LEU A 80 16.75 5.86 -0.65
C LEU A 80 17.44 6.76 -1.66
N GLY A 81 17.05 8.05 -1.74
CA GLY A 81 17.62 9.03 -2.65
C GLY A 81 16.86 9.19 -3.97
N VAL A 82 15.66 8.62 -4.09
CA VAL A 82 14.77 8.87 -5.25
C VAL A 82 14.25 10.29 -5.16
N GLY A 83 14.39 11.05 -6.25
CA GLY A 83 13.80 12.38 -6.34
C GLY A 83 12.29 12.32 -6.48
N THR A 84 11.61 13.32 -5.93
CA THR A 84 10.15 13.43 -5.96
C THR A 84 9.71 14.78 -6.49
N HIS A 85 8.47 14.89 -6.95
CA HIS A 85 7.82 16.14 -7.33
C HIS A 85 6.37 16.12 -6.87
N GLY A 86 5.77 17.29 -6.77
CA GLY A 86 4.38 17.47 -6.31
C GLY A 86 4.29 18.66 -5.36
N GLU A 87 4.30 19.88 -5.96
CA GLU A 87 4.19 21.13 -5.21
C GLU A 87 2.73 21.56 -5.12
N GLY A 88 2.39 22.21 -4.02
CA GLY A 88 1.04 22.75 -3.77
C GLY A 88 -0.01 21.65 -3.71
N ASN A 89 -0.94 21.59 -4.68
CA ASN A 89 -2.03 20.61 -4.73
C ASN A 89 -1.81 19.52 -5.79
N ILE A 90 -0.58 19.27 -6.19
CA ILE A 90 -0.22 18.19 -7.10
C ILE A 90 0.17 16.96 -6.27
N LEU A 91 -0.41 15.81 -6.60
CA LEU A 91 -0.05 14.52 -5.98
C LEU A 91 1.45 14.28 -6.10
N ARG A 92 2.10 13.96 -4.99
CA ARG A 92 3.53 13.67 -4.97
C ARG A 92 3.82 12.33 -5.63
N ALA A 93 4.81 12.31 -6.51
CA ALA A 93 5.24 11.11 -7.23
C ALA A 93 6.76 11.04 -7.35
N THR A 94 7.30 9.84 -7.52
CA THR A 94 8.72 9.60 -7.82
C THR A 94 9.08 10.14 -9.22
N ARG A 95 10.27 10.69 -9.36
CA ARG A 95 10.70 11.34 -10.59
C ARG A 95 12.14 10.99 -11.00
N ASP A 96 13.12 11.32 -10.18
CA ASP A 96 14.52 11.11 -10.51
C ASP A 96 14.96 9.75 -9.97
N TYR A 97 14.71 8.71 -10.79
CA TYR A 97 15.00 7.32 -10.44
C TYR A 97 16.50 7.05 -10.31
N LEU A 98 16.85 6.07 -9.50
CA LEU A 98 18.24 5.63 -9.37
C LEU A 98 18.63 4.70 -10.55
N PRO A 99 19.94 4.64 -10.92
CA PRO A 99 20.41 3.70 -11.94
C PRO A 99 20.13 2.24 -11.52
N ALA A 100 19.58 1.46 -12.46
CA ALA A 100 19.27 0.03 -12.23
C ALA A 100 20.54 -0.83 -12.30
N THR A 101 21.41 -0.74 -11.29
CA THR A 101 22.69 -1.44 -11.22
C THR A 101 22.89 -2.10 -9.85
N ARG A 102 23.71 -3.18 -9.82
CA ARG A 102 24.11 -3.83 -8.56
C ARG A 102 24.87 -2.89 -7.64
N GLU A 103 25.67 -1.97 -8.19
CA GLU A 103 26.38 -0.96 -7.43
C GLU A 103 25.39 -0.04 -6.68
N THR A 104 24.34 0.42 -7.37
CA THR A 104 23.29 1.20 -6.73
C THR A 104 22.65 0.44 -5.59
N LEU A 105 22.19 -0.80 -5.84
CA LEU A 105 21.52 -1.62 -4.82
C LEU A 105 22.42 -1.88 -3.59
N GLN A 106 23.71 -2.19 -3.82
CA GLN A 106 24.67 -2.46 -2.74
C GLN A 106 24.99 -1.23 -1.90
N ASN A 107 24.84 -0.03 -2.45
CA ASN A 107 25.08 1.23 -1.76
C ASN A 107 23.84 1.77 -1.03
N LEU A 108 22.67 1.17 -1.22
CA LEU A 108 21.47 1.58 -0.49
C LEU A 108 21.63 1.29 1.00
N ARG A 109 21.32 2.30 1.81
CA ARG A 109 21.14 2.11 3.25
C ARG A 109 19.70 1.71 3.52
N MET A 110 19.47 0.65 4.26
CA MET A 110 18.14 0.28 4.73
C MET A 110 17.59 1.38 5.64
N PRO A 111 16.47 2.05 5.26
CA PRO A 111 15.85 3.08 6.10
C PRO A 111 15.27 2.50 7.39
N ASP A 112 15.28 3.29 8.45
CA ASP A 112 14.48 3.04 9.66
C ASP A 112 13.17 3.83 9.56
N PRO A 113 12.01 3.17 9.45
CA PRO A 113 10.71 3.83 9.33
C PRO A 113 10.35 4.76 10.49
N ARG A 114 11.02 4.63 11.63
CA ARG A 114 10.76 5.44 12.82
C ARG A 114 11.50 6.78 12.84
N VAL A 115 12.52 6.94 11.97
CA VAL A 115 13.40 8.14 12.00
C VAL A 115 13.72 8.72 10.62
N ASP A 116 13.65 7.93 9.53
CA ASP A 116 14.11 8.35 8.21
C ASP A 116 12.97 8.95 7.35
N GLY A 117 13.31 10.04 6.66
CA GLY A 117 12.41 10.72 5.73
C GLY A 117 11.12 11.19 6.37
N ARG A 118 10.01 11.03 5.64
CA ARG A 118 8.66 11.35 6.10
C ARG A 118 7.91 10.15 6.71
N MET A 119 8.49 8.96 6.72
CA MET A 119 7.84 7.76 7.29
C MET A 119 7.38 8.00 8.75
N PRO A 120 8.13 8.68 9.66
CA PRO A 120 7.67 8.99 11.01
C PRO A 120 6.39 9.82 11.07
N GLU A 121 6.14 10.69 10.07
CA GLU A 121 4.95 11.51 10.01
C GLU A 121 3.69 10.66 9.74
N LYS A 122 3.79 9.66 8.87
CA LYS A 122 2.71 8.68 8.67
C LYS A 122 2.44 7.85 9.93
N LEU A 123 3.48 7.41 10.62
CA LEU A 123 3.31 6.71 11.91
C LEU A 123 2.65 7.60 12.97
N LYS A 124 2.98 8.90 12.98
CA LYS A 124 2.33 9.90 13.85
C LYS A 124 0.85 10.05 13.52
N ALA A 125 0.51 10.14 12.23
CA ALA A 125 -0.88 10.24 11.79
C ALA A 125 -1.69 8.99 12.20
N ILE A 126 -1.15 7.79 12.00
CA ILE A 126 -1.78 6.53 12.43
C ILE A 126 -2.09 6.57 13.93
N ARG A 127 -1.12 6.98 14.77
CA ARG A 127 -1.33 7.09 16.23
C ARG A 127 -2.45 8.06 16.59
N LEU A 128 -2.48 9.24 15.98
CA LEU A 128 -3.50 10.26 16.25
C LEU A 128 -4.90 9.80 15.82
N VAL A 129 -5.02 9.14 14.67
CA VAL A 129 -6.28 8.55 14.22
C VAL A 129 -6.72 7.43 15.17
N LYS A 130 -5.77 6.58 15.64
CA LYS A 130 -6.03 5.54 16.64
C LYS A 130 -6.47 6.11 17.99
N GLU A 131 -5.84 7.17 18.45
CA GLU A 131 -6.25 7.89 19.68
C GLU A 131 -7.67 8.46 19.56
N ARG A 132 -8.07 8.94 18.37
CA ARG A 132 -9.40 9.52 18.14
C ARG A 132 -10.51 8.48 18.07
N PHE A 133 -10.29 7.39 17.35
CA PHE A 133 -11.35 6.42 17.02
C PHE A 133 -11.24 5.08 17.75
N GLY A 134 -10.08 4.73 18.30
CA GLY A 134 -9.86 3.40 18.88
C GLY A 134 -10.05 2.29 17.84
N ASP A 135 -10.99 1.37 18.11
CA ASP A 135 -11.37 0.26 17.23
C ASP A 135 -12.73 0.46 16.56
N THR A 136 -13.27 1.69 16.59
CA THR A 136 -14.55 2.02 15.95
C THR A 136 -14.41 2.39 14.47
N VAL A 137 -13.18 2.47 13.98
CA VAL A 137 -12.79 2.64 12.57
C VAL A 137 -11.65 1.67 12.30
N LEU A 138 -11.66 0.99 11.16
CA LEU A 138 -10.51 0.18 10.74
C LEU A 138 -9.43 1.12 10.19
N ILE A 139 -8.26 1.10 10.82
CA ILE A 139 -7.12 1.95 10.42
C ILE A 139 -6.21 1.13 9.52
N GLU A 140 -6.05 1.59 8.29
CA GLU A 140 -5.23 0.95 7.28
C GLU A 140 -4.01 1.82 6.95
N GLY A 141 -2.84 1.27 7.22
CA GLY A 141 -1.57 1.80 6.73
C GLY A 141 -1.33 1.37 5.29
N SER A 142 -0.20 1.75 4.72
CA SER A 142 0.10 1.40 3.33
C SER A 142 1.60 1.25 3.08
N CYS A 143 1.94 0.41 2.10
CA CYS A 143 3.25 0.36 1.46
C CYS A 143 3.11 -0.17 0.03
N ALA A 144 4.16 0.02 -0.80
CA ALA A 144 4.18 -0.56 -2.14
C ALA A 144 4.52 -2.05 -2.10
N GLY A 145 4.04 -2.84 -3.07
CA GLY A 145 4.48 -4.22 -3.29
C GLY A 145 5.95 -4.27 -3.72
N PRO A 146 6.69 -5.38 -3.49
CA PRO A 146 8.13 -5.41 -3.75
C PRO A 146 8.51 -5.13 -5.20
N TYR A 147 7.80 -5.71 -6.18
CA TYR A 147 8.05 -5.45 -7.60
C TYR A 147 7.74 -3.99 -7.96
N SER A 148 6.60 -3.47 -7.51
CA SER A 148 6.25 -2.06 -7.70
C SER A 148 7.25 -1.13 -7.02
N SER A 149 7.81 -1.51 -5.89
CA SER A 149 8.88 -0.76 -5.23
C SER A 149 10.15 -0.67 -6.08
N VAL A 150 10.53 -1.75 -6.77
CA VAL A 150 11.65 -1.71 -7.72
C VAL A 150 11.35 -0.75 -8.88
N ALA A 151 10.09 -0.72 -9.37
CA ALA A 151 9.67 0.21 -10.41
C ALA A 151 9.68 1.67 -9.93
N LEU A 152 9.39 1.92 -8.65
CA LEU A 152 9.47 3.25 -8.05
C LEU A 152 10.91 3.67 -7.70
N LEU A 153 11.83 2.72 -7.58
CA LEU A 153 13.26 2.97 -7.37
C LEU A 153 14.02 3.24 -8.66
N PHE A 154 13.85 2.38 -9.67
CA PHE A 154 14.64 2.36 -10.92
C PHE A 154 13.88 2.90 -12.14
N GLY A 155 12.58 3.13 -12.01
CA GLY A 155 11.68 3.43 -13.11
C GLY A 155 11.08 2.16 -13.72
N LEU A 156 9.83 2.28 -14.20
CA LEU A 156 9.05 1.14 -14.69
C LEU A 156 9.70 0.48 -15.91
N GLU A 157 10.19 1.28 -16.88
CA GLU A 157 10.82 0.77 -18.11
C GLU A 157 12.07 -0.06 -17.78
N GLU A 158 12.97 0.47 -16.95
CA GLU A 158 14.18 -0.24 -16.51
C GLU A 158 13.84 -1.52 -15.75
N THR A 159 12.86 -1.48 -14.87
CA THR A 159 12.41 -2.65 -14.11
C THR A 159 11.87 -3.74 -15.03
N MET A 160 11.07 -3.38 -16.03
CA MET A 160 10.60 -4.32 -17.03
C MET A 160 11.76 -4.89 -17.86
N MET A 161 12.75 -4.07 -18.25
CA MET A 161 13.94 -4.53 -18.96
C MET A 161 14.76 -5.52 -18.13
N LEU A 162 14.86 -5.35 -16.81
CA LEU A 162 15.57 -6.28 -15.92
C LEU A 162 15.01 -7.70 -15.97
N THR A 163 13.73 -7.90 -16.27
CA THR A 163 13.14 -9.25 -16.43
C THR A 163 13.86 -10.09 -17.50
N ALA A 164 14.48 -9.43 -18.48
CA ALA A 164 15.21 -10.08 -19.59
C ALA A 164 16.73 -9.89 -19.51
N THR A 165 17.21 -8.74 -19.01
CA THR A 165 18.64 -8.37 -19.05
C THR A 165 19.42 -8.79 -17.83
N ASP A 166 18.84 -8.65 -16.63
CA ASP A 166 19.43 -9.10 -15.34
C ASP A 166 18.34 -9.47 -14.33
N PRO A 167 17.69 -10.65 -14.51
CA PRO A 167 16.68 -11.14 -13.57
C PRO A 167 17.20 -11.26 -12.13
N GLY A 168 18.49 -11.56 -11.96
CA GLY A 168 19.08 -11.68 -10.63
C GLY A 168 19.13 -10.35 -9.88
N LEU A 169 19.42 -9.24 -10.56
CA LEU A 169 19.34 -7.91 -9.95
C LEU A 169 17.90 -7.56 -9.54
N LEU A 170 16.93 -7.91 -10.39
CA LEU A 170 15.50 -7.69 -10.07
C LEU A 170 15.09 -8.47 -8.81
N GLU A 171 15.47 -9.75 -8.71
CA GLU A 171 15.18 -10.58 -7.55
C GLU A 171 15.85 -10.02 -6.27
N GLU A 172 17.14 -9.64 -6.35
CA GLU A 172 17.86 -9.02 -5.23
C GLU A 172 17.20 -7.70 -4.77
N ALA A 173 16.74 -6.88 -5.71
CA ALA A 173 16.05 -5.62 -5.41
C ALA A 173 14.68 -5.88 -4.77
N CYS A 174 13.92 -6.86 -5.26
CA CYS A 174 12.66 -7.26 -4.61
C CYS A 174 12.88 -7.75 -3.17
N GLU A 175 13.94 -8.53 -2.90
CA GLU A 175 14.26 -8.97 -1.53
C GLU A 175 14.63 -7.80 -0.61
N PHE A 176 15.37 -6.80 -1.10
CA PHE A 176 15.63 -5.57 -0.35
C PHE A 176 14.31 -4.89 0.07
N PHE A 177 13.33 -4.80 -0.84
CA PHE A 177 12.03 -4.22 -0.53
C PHE A 177 11.18 -5.11 0.36
N VAL A 178 11.25 -6.43 0.25
CA VAL A 178 10.60 -7.31 1.26
C VAL A 178 11.07 -6.96 2.67
N ASP A 179 12.36 -6.73 2.85
CA ASP A 179 12.91 -6.38 4.17
C ASP A 179 12.52 -4.96 4.63
N LEU A 180 12.57 -3.97 3.74
CA LEU A 180 12.15 -2.60 4.04
C LEU A 180 10.66 -2.54 4.39
N GLN A 181 9.82 -3.12 3.53
CA GLN A 181 8.36 -3.11 3.70
C GLN A 181 7.94 -3.87 4.96
N THR A 182 8.59 -5.00 5.29
CA THR A 182 8.33 -5.70 6.55
C THR A 182 8.53 -4.78 7.75
N ARG A 183 9.66 -4.07 7.82
CA ARG A 183 9.94 -3.11 8.91
C ARG A 183 8.93 -1.96 8.95
N TYR A 184 8.51 -1.50 7.78
CA TYR A 184 7.54 -0.40 7.70
C TYR A 184 6.14 -0.85 8.11
N ILE A 185 5.74 -2.05 7.71
CA ILE A 185 4.47 -2.68 8.16
C ILE A 185 4.47 -2.82 9.68
N GLU A 186 5.51 -3.42 10.27
CA GLU A 186 5.63 -3.57 11.72
C GLU A 186 5.53 -2.22 12.45
N ALA A 187 6.19 -1.18 11.94
CA ALA A 187 6.13 0.15 12.52
C ALA A 187 4.72 0.77 12.44
N GLN A 188 3.98 0.53 11.36
CA GLN A 188 2.61 1.00 11.20
C GLN A 188 1.63 0.24 12.13
N LEU A 189 1.81 -1.07 12.30
CA LEU A 189 1.05 -1.88 13.25
C LEU A 189 1.32 -1.43 14.69
N ASP A 190 2.58 -1.21 15.06
CA ASP A 190 2.97 -0.65 16.36
C ASP A 190 2.36 0.73 16.62
N ALA A 191 2.14 1.52 15.56
CA ALA A 191 1.47 2.81 15.64
C ALA A 191 -0.06 2.71 15.80
N GLY A 192 -0.64 1.52 15.57
CA GLY A 192 -2.07 1.24 15.77
C GLY A 192 -2.86 0.92 14.50
N ALA A 193 -2.20 0.68 13.37
CA ALA A 193 -2.87 0.17 12.18
C ALA A 193 -3.42 -1.25 12.42
N HIS A 194 -4.55 -1.57 11.78
CA HIS A 194 -5.18 -2.90 11.81
C HIS A 194 -4.93 -3.66 10.49
N ALA A 195 -4.81 -2.90 9.41
CA ALA A 195 -4.65 -3.42 8.06
C ALA A 195 -3.51 -2.69 7.33
N ILE A 196 -3.00 -3.33 6.29
CA ILE A 196 -2.02 -2.76 5.37
C ILE A 196 -2.55 -2.88 3.94
N TRP A 197 -2.73 -1.73 3.30
CA TRP A 197 -2.92 -1.63 1.88
C TRP A 197 -1.58 -1.85 1.18
N LEU A 198 -1.53 -2.88 0.35
CA LEU A 198 -0.37 -3.27 -0.43
C LEU A 198 -0.57 -2.85 -1.88
N GLY A 199 0.00 -1.71 -2.27
CA GLY A 199 -0.08 -1.16 -3.62
C GLY A 199 0.90 -1.84 -4.57
N ASP A 200 0.41 -2.70 -5.47
CA ASP A 200 1.27 -3.40 -6.44
C ASP A 200 0.90 -3.08 -7.89
N CYS A 201 0.62 -1.79 -8.15
CA CYS A 201 0.08 -1.29 -9.41
C CYS A 201 1.02 -1.42 -10.61
N ASN A 202 2.28 -1.78 -10.42
CA ASN A 202 3.24 -2.00 -11.51
C ASN A 202 3.42 -3.49 -11.86
N SER A 203 2.71 -4.40 -11.19
CA SER A 203 2.86 -5.86 -11.38
C SER A 203 1.67 -6.55 -12.06
N PHE A 204 0.66 -5.81 -12.53
CA PHE A 204 -0.54 -6.39 -13.13
C PHE A 204 -0.40 -6.69 -14.64
N SER A 205 -1.43 -7.27 -15.23
CA SER A 205 -1.48 -7.72 -16.62
C SER A 205 -1.27 -6.65 -17.69
N GLY A 206 -1.27 -5.38 -17.30
CA GLY A 206 -0.93 -4.26 -18.18
C GLY A 206 0.56 -4.17 -18.50
N PHE A 207 1.41 -4.69 -17.62
CA PHE A 207 2.88 -4.60 -17.73
C PHE A 207 3.58 -5.96 -17.81
N LEU A 208 3.07 -6.97 -17.14
CA LEU A 208 3.68 -8.30 -17.09
C LEU A 208 2.77 -9.34 -17.77
N SER A 209 3.36 -10.32 -18.46
CA SER A 209 2.65 -11.56 -18.78
C SER A 209 2.43 -12.37 -17.50
N LEU A 210 1.47 -13.30 -17.49
CA LEU A 210 1.19 -14.15 -16.35
C LEU A 210 2.42 -14.94 -15.89
N ASP A 211 3.22 -15.43 -16.85
CA ASP A 211 4.48 -16.14 -16.55
C ASP A 211 5.52 -15.22 -15.90
N GLN A 212 5.62 -13.97 -16.37
CA GLN A 212 6.50 -12.95 -15.75
C GLN A 212 6.02 -12.58 -14.36
N TYR A 213 4.71 -12.39 -14.16
CA TYR A 213 4.15 -12.13 -12.85
C TYR A 213 4.48 -13.25 -11.87
N ARG A 214 4.18 -14.51 -12.24
CA ARG A 214 4.50 -15.71 -11.41
C ARG A 214 5.99 -15.84 -11.09
N LYS A 215 6.84 -15.41 -11.99
CA LYS A 215 8.29 -15.54 -11.82
C LYS A 215 8.90 -14.39 -11.01
N PHE A 216 8.51 -13.17 -11.24
CA PHE A 216 9.24 -12.00 -10.74
C PHE A 216 8.49 -11.22 -9.63
N ALA A 217 7.16 -11.06 -9.72
CA ALA A 217 6.41 -10.28 -8.75
C ALA A 217 5.83 -11.17 -7.63
N PHE A 218 5.18 -12.26 -7.99
CA PHE A 218 4.47 -13.15 -7.07
C PHE A 218 5.33 -13.67 -5.89
N PRO A 219 6.58 -14.16 -6.07
CA PRO A 219 7.33 -14.76 -4.97
C PRO A 219 7.66 -13.79 -3.85
N SER A 220 8.11 -12.59 -4.19
CA SER A 220 8.43 -11.54 -3.21
C SER A 220 7.17 -10.95 -2.56
N CYS A 221 6.09 -10.77 -3.34
CA CYS A 221 4.80 -10.33 -2.82
C CYS A 221 4.24 -11.34 -1.81
N LYS A 222 4.23 -12.64 -2.15
CA LYS A 222 3.78 -13.71 -1.23
C LYS A 222 4.57 -13.70 0.07
N LYS A 223 5.88 -13.59 -0.01
CA LYS A 223 6.76 -13.51 1.17
C LYS A 223 6.44 -12.31 2.05
N LEU A 224 6.15 -11.15 1.45
CA LEU A 224 5.74 -9.96 2.18
C LEU A 224 4.37 -10.13 2.84
N VAL A 225 3.40 -10.69 2.12
CA VAL A 225 2.06 -11.00 2.65
C VAL A 225 2.16 -11.92 3.88
N GLU A 226 2.90 -13.01 3.78
CA GLU A 226 3.10 -13.95 4.90
C GLU A 226 3.73 -13.26 6.12
N LYS A 227 4.72 -12.39 5.91
CA LYS A 227 5.35 -11.61 7.01
C LYS A 227 4.38 -10.61 7.63
N ALA A 228 3.60 -9.91 6.82
CA ALA A 228 2.60 -8.94 7.30
C ALA A 228 1.51 -9.63 8.15
N GLN A 229 0.98 -10.74 7.67
CA GLN A 229 -0.03 -11.53 8.39
C GLN A 229 0.55 -12.14 9.68
N ALA A 230 1.79 -12.62 9.65
CA ALA A 230 2.47 -13.11 10.85
C ALA A 230 2.67 -12.01 11.92
N ALA A 231 2.79 -10.75 11.50
CA ALA A 231 2.82 -9.59 12.39
C ALA A 231 1.41 -9.14 12.86
N GLY A 232 0.33 -9.75 12.34
CA GLY A 232 -1.05 -9.51 12.75
C GLY A 232 -1.83 -8.54 11.84
N ALA A 233 -1.29 -8.15 10.67
CA ALA A 233 -2.00 -7.30 9.72
C ALA A 233 -3.11 -8.04 8.98
N ILE A 234 -4.21 -7.36 8.72
CA ILE A 234 -5.09 -7.67 7.60
C ILE A 234 -4.41 -7.12 6.33
N VAL A 235 -4.21 -7.95 5.31
CA VAL A 235 -3.51 -7.54 4.07
C VAL A 235 -4.50 -7.32 2.94
N HIS A 236 -4.51 -6.10 2.43
CA HIS A 236 -5.37 -5.66 1.33
C HIS A 236 -4.50 -5.40 0.08
N LEU A 237 -4.59 -6.26 -0.93
CA LEU A 237 -3.88 -6.10 -2.20
C LEU A 237 -4.66 -5.21 -3.16
N MET A 238 -3.98 -4.25 -3.76
CA MET A 238 -4.53 -3.39 -4.80
C MET A 238 -3.56 -3.22 -5.96
N ASN A 239 -3.97 -3.64 -7.17
CA ASN A 239 -3.22 -3.43 -8.39
C ASN A 239 -4.08 -3.13 -9.62
N SER A 240 -5.39 -3.00 -9.45
CA SER A 240 -6.37 -2.73 -10.53
C SER A 240 -6.47 -3.85 -11.59
N GLU A 241 -6.15 -5.08 -11.26
CA GLU A 241 -6.25 -6.22 -12.18
C GLU A 241 -7.70 -6.52 -12.57
N ILE A 242 -7.92 -6.87 -13.84
CA ILE A 242 -9.25 -7.19 -14.38
C ILE A 242 -9.32 -8.59 -14.99
N LYS A 243 -8.18 -9.21 -15.32
CA LYS A 243 -8.15 -10.53 -15.94
C LYS A 243 -8.29 -11.62 -14.90
N LEU A 244 -9.24 -12.51 -15.12
CA LEU A 244 -9.58 -13.57 -14.17
C LEU A 244 -8.41 -14.51 -13.90
N ASP A 245 -7.61 -14.87 -14.90
CA ASP A 245 -6.44 -15.74 -14.74
C ASP A 245 -5.36 -15.13 -13.82
N TYR A 246 -5.19 -13.81 -13.85
CA TYR A 246 -4.31 -13.10 -12.92
C TYR A 246 -4.93 -13.01 -11.53
N LEU A 247 -6.20 -12.62 -11.41
CA LEU A 247 -6.90 -12.55 -10.13
C LEU A 247 -6.87 -13.89 -9.39
N LEU A 248 -6.99 -15.01 -10.11
CA LEU A 248 -6.87 -16.35 -9.52
C LEU A 248 -5.45 -16.64 -9.00
N VAL A 249 -4.41 -16.14 -9.68
CA VAL A 249 -3.04 -16.24 -9.19
C VAL A 249 -2.80 -15.33 -7.99
N GLU A 250 -3.38 -14.13 -7.99
CA GLU A 250 -3.30 -13.23 -6.83
C GLU A 250 -3.98 -13.82 -5.59
N ALA A 251 -5.04 -14.59 -5.75
CA ALA A 251 -5.64 -15.34 -4.65
C ALA A 251 -4.66 -16.34 -4.00
N GLU A 252 -3.73 -16.92 -4.78
CA GLU A 252 -2.68 -17.82 -4.26
C GLU A 252 -1.67 -17.09 -3.34
N LEU A 253 -1.64 -15.74 -3.34
CA LEU A 253 -0.85 -14.96 -2.38
C LEU A 253 -1.34 -15.14 -0.95
N GLY A 254 -2.63 -15.45 -0.77
CA GLY A 254 -3.26 -15.61 0.54
C GLY A 254 -3.58 -14.27 1.22
N VAL A 255 -3.76 -13.20 0.45
CA VAL A 255 -4.20 -11.90 0.97
C VAL A 255 -5.63 -11.99 1.50
N ASP A 256 -5.97 -11.13 2.47
CA ASP A 256 -7.29 -11.10 3.10
C ASP A 256 -8.33 -10.38 2.23
N ILE A 257 -7.88 -9.36 1.48
CA ILE A 257 -8.75 -8.52 0.64
C ILE A 257 -8.04 -8.28 -0.70
N VAL A 258 -8.80 -8.41 -1.80
CA VAL A 258 -8.34 -8.09 -3.16
C VAL A 258 -9.21 -6.99 -3.75
N ASN A 259 -8.57 -5.96 -4.28
CA ASN A 259 -9.23 -4.93 -5.07
C ASN A 259 -9.23 -5.34 -6.54
N CYS A 260 -10.41 -5.63 -7.09
CA CYS A 260 -10.56 -5.90 -8.52
C CYS A 260 -10.70 -4.59 -9.30
N GLY A 261 -9.99 -4.49 -10.42
CA GLY A 261 -10.04 -3.32 -11.29
C GLY A 261 -11.40 -3.08 -11.96
N PRO A 262 -11.64 -1.86 -12.47
CA PRO A 262 -12.90 -1.52 -13.15
C PRO A 262 -13.16 -2.41 -14.37
N GLY A 263 -14.29 -3.13 -14.37
CA GLY A 263 -14.67 -4.04 -15.45
C GLY A 263 -14.28 -5.50 -15.23
N ALA A 264 -13.65 -5.85 -14.10
CA ALA A 264 -13.45 -7.25 -13.71
C ALA A 264 -14.80 -7.96 -13.51
N ASP A 265 -14.86 -9.24 -13.87
CA ASP A 265 -15.99 -10.11 -13.51
C ASP A 265 -15.86 -10.56 -12.04
N ILE A 266 -16.45 -9.75 -11.15
CA ILE A 266 -16.36 -9.96 -9.69
C ILE A 266 -17.04 -11.30 -9.31
N ALA A 267 -18.09 -11.72 -10.04
CA ALA A 267 -18.76 -12.97 -9.73
C ALA A 267 -17.85 -14.17 -10.04
N ALA A 268 -17.21 -14.17 -11.21
CA ALA A 268 -16.23 -15.21 -11.58
C ALA A 268 -14.99 -15.20 -10.67
N ALA A 269 -14.50 -14.01 -10.32
CA ALA A 269 -13.37 -13.88 -9.39
C ALA A 269 -13.71 -14.48 -8.01
N ARG A 270 -14.91 -14.18 -7.49
CA ARG A 270 -15.38 -14.73 -6.21
C ARG A 270 -15.47 -16.24 -6.22
N GLU A 271 -16.01 -16.84 -7.30
CA GLU A 271 -16.09 -18.31 -7.42
C GLU A 271 -14.71 -18.97 -7.42
N GLY A 272 -13.70 -18.27 -7.92
CA GLY A 272 -12.31 -18.76 -7.96
C GLY A 272 -11.52 -18.53 -6.67
N PHE A 273 -11.95 -17.62 -5.79
CA PHE A 273 -11.31 -17.33 -4.51
C PHE A 273 -11.80 -18.26 -3.36
N THR A 274 -12.85 -19.04 -3.58
CA THR A 274 -13.41 -20.02 -2.64
C THR A 274 -12.99 -21.44 -2.98
#